data_d326f5520dffb2ca7362ef7990c0796b
#
_entry.id   d326f5520dffb2ca7362ef7990c0796b
#
_cell.length_a   1.000
_cell.length_b   1.000
_cell.length_c   1.000
_cell.angle_alpha   90.00
_cell.angle_beta   90.00
_cell.angle_gamma   90.00
#
_symmetry.space_group_name_H-M   'P 1'
#
loop_
_entity.id
_entity.type
_entity.pdbx_description
1 polymer ?
#
loop_
_entity_poly.entity_id
_entity_poly.type
_entity_poly.pdbx_seq_one_letter_code
_entity_poly.pdbx_strand_id
1 'polypeptide(L)'
;DMTVTPLEGQITGTHLLVELSDARQRQRISRDTELLTRVDGSRLMVRQLAHEIKNPLGGLRGAAQLLERELHDGALREYTAVIITEADRLRDLVDTMLGPAGPPRKQALNVHEVCEHVYQLLRSEAPSGVHIERDYDPSVPEGRFDRNEIIQALLNVARNALQALAGGGRLILRTRTLSNHNIGPERHKLVACIQVEDDGPGVPDDLHKTLFFPLVTAKPEGTGLGLSVAQDMVARHGGIIEFESRQGLTVFSMLLPLEESA
;
A
#
# COMPACT_ATOMS: atom_id res chain seq x y z
N ASP A 1 7.11 29.39 -4.90
CA ASP A 1 6.29 30.43 -5.55
C ASP A 1 6.13 31.62 -4.64
N MET A 2 6.16 32.80 -5.21
CA MET A 2 5.97 34.06 -4.53
C MET A 2 4.84 34.82 -5.23
N THR A 3 3.78 35.12 -4.51
CA THR A 3 2.69 35.96 -5.02
C THR A 3 2.77 37.31 -4.32
N VAL A 4 2.75 38.39 -5.09
CA VAL A 4 2.78 39.76 -4.57
C VAL A 4 1.47 40.44 -4.94
N THR A 5 0.69 40.84 -3.94
CA THR A 5 -0.59 41.52 -4.10
C THR A 5 -0.52 42.89 -3.47
N PRO A 6 -0.85 43.99 -4.20
CA PRO A 6 -0.94 45.28 -3.58
C PRO A 6 -2.13 45.32 -2.61
N LEU A 7 -1.91 45.84 -1.40
CA LEU A 7 -2.97 46.07 -0.44
C LEU A 7 -3.55 47.49 -0.66
N GLU A 8 -4.80 47.55 -1.14
CA GLU A 8 -5.56 48.79 -1.19
C GLU A 8 -6.23 49.04 0.16
N GLY A 9 -5.80 50.06 0.89
CA GLY A 9 -6.38 50.44 2.17
C GLY A 9 -5.99 51.87 2.57
N GLN A 10 -6.69 52.45 3.56
CA GLN A 10 -6.53 53.83 4.04
C GLN A 10 -5.19 54.14 4.76
N ILE A 11 -4.14 53.41 4.45
CA ILE A 11 -2.83 53.59 5.07
C ILE A 11 -1.95 54.34 4.06
N THR A 12 -1.35 55.44 4.50
CA THR A 12 -0.41 56.23 3.69
C THR A 12 0.84 55.39 3.34
N GLY A 13 0.95 54.95 2.09
CA GLY A 13 2.07 54.17 1.59
C GLY A 13 1.62 53.00 0.74
N THR A 14 2.47 52.54 -0.20
CA THR A 14 2.23 51.33 -0.96
C THR A 14 2.62 50.12 -0.12
N HIS A 15 1.64 49.40 0.36
CA HIS A 15 1.87 48.13 1.08
C HIS A 15 1.69 46.95 0.12
N LEU A 16 2.61 46.01 0.18
CA LEU A 16 2.57 44.76 -0.62
C LEU A 16 2.43 43.58 0.34
N LEU A 17 1.42 42.74 0.10
CA LEU A 17 1.34 41.43 0.70
C LEU A 17 2.21 40.49 -0.11
N VAL A 18 3.25 39.94 0.49
CA VAL A 18 4.10 38.92 -0.11
C VAL A 18 3.73 37.56 0.48
N GLU A 19 3.10 36.74 -0.30
CA GLU A 19 2.76 35.38 0.06
C GLU A 19 3.82 34.43 -0.50
N LEU A 20 4.56 33.77 0.38
CA LEU A 20 5.56 32.77 0.02
C LEU A 20 4.94 31.39 0.21
N SER A 21 4.80 30.64 -0.85
CA SER A 21 4.36 29.26 -0.81
C SER A 21 5.45 28.33 -1.32
N ASP A 22 5.65 27.22 -0.60
CA ASP A 22 6.57 26.17 -1.07
C ASP A 22 5.95 25.45 -2.27
N ALA A 23 6.56 25.64 -3.44
CA ALA A 23 6.14 25.00 -4.68
C ALA A 23 6.21 23.46 -4.58
N ARG A 24 7.14 22.93 -3.79
CA ARG A 24 7.26 21.48 -3.55
C ARG A 24 6.06 20.95 -2.79
N GLN A 25 5.57 21.69 -1.81
CA GLN A 25 4.41 21.30 -1.01
C GLN A 25 3.13 21.29 -1.87
N ARG A 26 2.90 22.29 -2.74
CA ARG A 26 1.77 22.29 -3.67
C ARG A 26 1.84 21.12 -4.66
N GLN A 27 3.01 20.84 -5.19
CA GLN A 27 3.22 19.73 -6.12
C GLN A 27 3.00 18.38 -5.45
N ARG A 28 3.33 18.27 -4.16
CA ARG A 28 3.10 17.09 -3.33
C ARG A 28 1.60 16.89 -3.10
N ILE A 29 0.89 17.91 -2.62
CA ILE A 29 -0.58 17.88 -2.43
C ILE A 29 -1.29 17.51 -3.73
N SER A 30 -0.87 18.05 -4.88
CA SER A 30 -1.44 17.72 -6.19
C SER A 30 -1.22 16.25 -6.54
N ARG A 31 -0.03 15.71 -6.31
CA ARG A 31 0.28 14.28 -6.52
C ARG A 31 -0.56 13.37 -5.64
N ASP A 32 -0.64 13.69 -4.35
CA ASP A 32 -1.40 12.90 -3.39
C ASP A 32 -2.88 12.87 -3.71
N THR A 33 -3.45 14.03 -4.06
CA THR A 33 -4.85 14.14 -4.50
C THR A 33 -5.09 13.34 -5.78
N GLU A 34 -4.16 13.39 -6.71
CA GLU A 34 -4.23 12.61 -7.95
C GLU A 34 -4.15 11.11 -7.69
N LEU A 35 -3.27 10.67 -6.79
CA LEU A 35 -3.16 9.27 -6.37
C LEU A 35 -4.43 8.78 -5.68
N LEU A 36 -4.97 9.53 -4.72
CA LEU A 36 -6.19 9.18 -4.00
C LEU A 36 -7.40 9.08 -4.95
N THR A 37 -7.58 10.05 -5.86
CA THR A 37 -8.67 10.05 -6.84
C THR A 37 -8.57 8.87 -7.82
N ARG A 38 -7.36 8.52 -8.25
CA ARG A 38 -7.12 7.40 -9.15
C ARG A 38 -7.37 6.05 -8.48
N VAL A 39 -7.00 5.92 -7.20
CA VAL A 39 -7.26 4.73 -6.41
C VAL A 39 -8.76 4.47 -6.29
N ASP A 40 -9.57 5.49 -6.00
CA ASP A 40 -11.03 5.35 -5.86
C ASP A 40 -11.71 4.95 -7.18
N GLY A 41 -11.30 5.54 -8.29
CA GLY A 41 -11.83 5.20 -9.64
C GLY A 41 -11.50 3.76 -10.05
N SER A 42 -10.29 3.31 -9.81
CA SER A 42 -9.86 1.95 -10.14
C SER A 42 -10.52 0.89 -9.24
N ARG A 43 -10.79 1.22 -7.97
CA ARG A 43 -11.48 0.33 -7.02
C ARG A 43 -12.88 -0.09 -7.48
N LEU A 44 -13.68 0.84 -7.96
CA LEU A 44 -15.04 0.56 -8.43
C LEU A 44 -15.02 -0.43 -9.61
N MET A 45 -14.15 -0.20 -10.58
CA MET A 45 -13.97 -1.11 -11.73
C MET A 45 -13.49 -2.49 -11.28
N VAL A 46 -12.45 -2.55 -10.44
CA VAL A 46 -11.90 -3.81 -9.94
C VAL A 46 -12.97 -4.59 -9.15
N ARG A 47 -13.76 -3.91 -8.32
CA ARG A 47 -14.83 -4.55 -7.55
C ARG A 47 -15.91 -5.15 -8.45
N GLN A 48 -16.32 -4.45 -9.50
CA GLN A 48 -17.30 -4.95 -10.47
C GLN A 48 -16.75 -6.15 -11.24
N LEU A 49 -15.55 -6.03 -11.80
CA LEU A 49 -14.87 -7.13 -12.51
C LEU A 49 -14.69 -8.37 -11.61
N ALA A 50 -14.31 -8.14 -10.36
CA ALA A 50 -14.12 -9.23 -9.41
C ALA A 50 -15.40 -9.99 -9.13
N HIS A 51 -16.55 -9.31 -8.98
CA HIS A 51 -17.85 -9.97 -8.87
C HIS A 51 -18.21 -10.77 -10.12
N GLU A 52 -17.93 -10.21 -11.31
CA GLU A 52 -18.20 -10.89 -12.58
C GLU A 52 -17.28 -12.09 -12.83
N ILE A 53 -16.05 -12.10 -12.27
CA ILE A 53 -15.12 -13.23 -12.34
C ILE A 53 -15.46 -14.31 -11.30
N LYS A 54 -15.84 -13.93 -10.08
CA LYS A 54 -16.20 -14.89 -9.03
C LYS A 54 -17.40 -15.77 -9.40
N ASN A 55 -18.38 -15.21 -10.11
CA ASN A 55 -19.57 -15.92 -10.49
C ASN A 55 -19.25 -17.16 -11.38
N PRO A 56 -18.56 -17.04 -12.52
CA PRO A 56 -18.20 -18.21 -13.33
C PRO A 56 -17.24 -19.17 -12.60
N LEU A 57 -16.32 -18.67 -11.76
CA LEU A 57 -15.43 -19.52 -10.95
C LEU A 57 -16.24 -20.37 -9.97
N GLY A 58 -17.26 -19.79 -9.32
CA GLY A 58 -18.18 -20.53 -8.46
C GLY A 58 -18.94 -21.62 -9.21
N GLY A 59 -19.38 -21.32 -10.45
CA GLY A 59 -20.04 -22.29 -11.33
C GLY A 59 -19.09 -23.44 -11.73
N LEU A 60 -17.88 -23.12 -12.17
CA LEU A 60 -16.87 -24.11 -12.53
C LEU A 60 -16.53 -25.04 -11.35
N ARG A 61 -16.28 -24.46 -10.18
CA ARG A 61 -16.00 -25.18 -8.95
C ARG A 61 -17.15 -26.13 -8.59
N GLY A 62 -18.38 -25.61 -8.63
CA GLY A 62 -19.59 -26.41 -8.32
C GLY A 62 -19.80 -27.56 -9.29
N ALA A 63 -19.63 -27.32 -10.59
CA ALA A 63 -19.69 -28.37 -11.60
C ALA A 63 -18.63 -29.45 -11.42
N ALA A 64 -17.36 -29.04 -11.13
CA ALA A 64 -16.28 -29.98 -10.86
C ALA A 64 -16.54 -30.81 -9.60
N GLN A 65 -17.11 -30.23 -8.54
CA GLN A 65 -17.49 -30.95 -7.32
C GLN A 65 -18.61 -31.99 -7.56
N LEU A 66 -19.62 -31.63 -8.38
CA LEU A 66 -20.67 -32.58 -8.73
C LEU A 66 -20.09 -33.74 -9.56
N LEU A 67 -19.26 -33.42 -10.54
CA LEU A 67 -18.60 -34.43 -11.36
C LEU A 67 -17.71 -35.36 -10.51
N GLU A 68 -16.94 -34.84 -9.57
CA GLU A 68 -16.08 -35.62 -8.67
C GLU A 68 -16.87 -36.65 -7.85
N ARG A 69 -18.13 -36.34 -7.47
CA ARG A 69 -19.00 -37.28 -6.75
C ARG A 69 -19.50 -38.43 -7.62
N GLU A 70 -19.73 -38.18 -8.89
CA GLU A 70 -20.22 -39.16 -9.85
C GLU A 70 -19.08 -40.05 -10.43
N LEU A 71 -17.85 -39.55 -10.39
CA LEU A 71 -16.71 -40.32 -10.90
C LEU A 71 -16.32 -41.43 -9.93
N HIS A 72 -16.19 -42.65 -10.44
CA HIS A 72 -15.72 -43.82 -9.71
C HIS A 72 -14.22 -44.10 -9.98
N ASP A 73 -13.70 -43.57 -11.06
CA ASP A 73 -12.29 -43.71 -11.46
C ASP A 73 -11.41 -42.68 -10.72
N GLY A 74 -10.44 -43.18 -9.96
CA GLY A 74 -9.49 -42.36 -9.23
C GLY A 74 -8.66 -41.42 -10.08
N ALA A 75 -8.26 -41.85 -11.30
CA ALA A 75 -7.48 -41.03 -12.22
C ALA A 75 -8.29 -39.82 -12.73
N LEU A 76 -9.58 -40.01 -12.98
CA LEU A 76 -10.46 -38.91 -13.41
C LEU A 76 -10.77 -37.95 -12.27
N ARG A 77 -10.77 -38.40 -11.00
CA ARG A 77 -10.92 -37.56 -9.83
C ARG A 77 -9.73 -36.60 -9.64
N GLU A 78 -8.53 -37.00 -10.06
CA GLU A 78 -7.37 -36.08 -9.98
C GLU A 78 -7.58 -34.84 -10.87
N TYR A 79 -8.23 -34.98 -12.03
CA TYR A 79 -8.53 -33.82 -12.88
C TYR A 79 -9.57 -32.90 -12.27
N THR A 80 -10.61 -33.44 -11.61
CA THR A 80 -11.61 -32.60 -10.92
C THR A 80 -10.99 -31.90 -9.72
N ALA A 81 -10.10 -32.56 -8.97
CA ALA A 81 -9.38 -31.95 -7.87
C ALA A 81 -8.48 -30.78 -8.34
N VAL A 82 -7.80 -30.91 -9.48
CA VAL A 82 -7.03 -29.81 -10.09
C VAL A 82 -7.93 -28.63 -10.45
N ILE A 83 -9.09 -28.90 -11.11
CA ILE A 83 -10.04 -27.84 -11.48
C ILE A 83 -10.55 -27.09 -10.23
N ILE A 84 -10.91 -27.80 -9.16
CA ILE A 84 -11.37 -27.21 -7.91
C ILE A 84 -10.28 -26.36 -7.29
N THR A 85 -9.04 -26.88 -7.22
CA THR A 85 -7.89 -26.19 -6.64
C THR A 85 -7.58 -24.89 -7.40
N GLU A 86 -7.57 -24.95 -8.74
CA GLU A 86 -7.30 -23.75 -9.55
C GLU A 86 -8.45 -22.74 -9.49
N ALA A 87 -9.72 -23.19 -9.43
CA ALA A 87 -10.86 -22.30 -9.25
C ALA A 87 -10.81 -21.59 -7.87
N ASP A 88 -10.43 -22.29 -6.80
CA ASP A 88 -10.24 -21.71 -5.47
C ASP A 88 -9.06 -20.74 -5.46
N ARG A 89 -7.93 -21.10 -6.09
CA ARG A 89 -6.76 -20.21 -6.24
C ARG A 89 -7.10 -18.92 -6.96
N LEU A 90 -7.84 -18.99 -8.09
CA LEU A 90 -8.29 -17.81 -8.83
C LEU A 90 -9.25 -16.96 -8.01
N ARG A 91 -10.16 -17.58 -7.25
CA ARG A 91 -11.07 -16.86 -6.35
C ARG A 91 -10.29 -16.09 -5.27
N ASP A 92 -9.30 -16.73 -4.63
CA ASP A 92 -8.47 -16.11 -3.59
C ASP A 92 -7.63 -14.95 -4.16
N LEU A 93 -7.17 -15.08 -5.41
CA LEU A 93 -6.49 -14.01 -6.12
C LEU A 93 -7.42 -12.81 -6.35
N VAL A 94 -8.66 -13.06 -6.78
CA VAL A 94 -9.70 -12.04 -6.94
C VAL A 94 -10.09 -11.41 -5.59
N ASP A 95 -10.17 -12.20 -4.50
CA ASP A 95 -10.42 -11.69 -3.16
C ASP A 95 -9.28 -10.77 -2.68
N THR A 96 -8.05 -11.14 -2.98
CA THR A 96 -6.88 -10.30 -2.72
C THR A 96 -6.95 -8.97 -3.47
N MET A 97 -7.42 -8.97 -4.73
CA MET A 97 -7.62 -7.73 -5.51
C MET A 97 -8.64 -6.79 -4.90
N LEU A 98 -9.69 -7.35 -4.29
CA LEU A 98 -10.77 -6.58 -3.67
C LEU A 98 -10.36 -5.93 -2.34
N GLY A 99 -9.31 -6.44 -1.71
CA GLY A 99 -8.96 -6.05 -0.34
C GLY A 99 -10.02 -6.45 0.69
N PRO A 100 -9.89 -6.00 1.94
CA PRO A 100 -10.81 -6.35 3.01
C PRO A 100 -12.23 -5.84 2.78
N ALA A 101 -13.22 -6.67 3.06
CA ALA A 101 -14.63 -6.30 2.99
C ALA A 101 -15.08 -5.58 4.27
N GLY A 102 -15.93 -4.54 4.11
CA GLY A 102 -16.48 -3.78 5.24
C GLY A 102 -15.55 -2.66 5.76
N PRO A 103 -15.98 -1.88 6.76
CA PRO A 103 -15.18 -0.83 7.37
C PRO A 103 -14.04 -1.41 8.21
N PRO A 104 -12.87 -0.71 8.33
CA PRO A 104 -11.76 -1.16 9.14
C PRO A 104 -12.15 -1.19 10.63
N ARG A 105 -11.71 -2.20 11.35
CA ARG A 105 -11.92 -2.34 12.80
C ARG A 105 -10.83 -1.61 13.57
N LYS A 106 -10.91 -0.28 13.58
CA LYS A 106 -9.90 0.58 14.20
C LYS A 106 -9.89 0.43 15.72
N GLN A 107 -8.72 0.16 16.30
CA GLN A 107 -8.45 0.08 17.73
C GLN A 107 -7.14 0.81 18.05
N ALA A 108 -6.90 1.14 19.33
CA ALA A 108 -5.62 1.68 19.75
C ALA A 108 -4.52 0.66 19.39
N LEU A 109 -3.50 1.12 18.69
CA LEU A 109 -2.45 0.27 18.12
C LEU A 109 -1.11 1.00 18.15
N ASN A 110 -0.12 0.33 18.73
CA ASN A 110 1.27 0.74 18.60
C ASN A 110 1.84 0.23 17.26
N VAL A 111 2.26 1.14 16.40
CA VAL A 111 2.79 0.78 15.08
C VAL A 111 4.05 -0.09 15.17
N HIS A 112 4.82 0.00 16.26
CA HIS A 112 5.99 -0.85 16.47
C HIS A 112 5.64 -2.33 16.64
N GLU A 113 4.47 -2.65 17.22
CA GLU A 113 4.00 -4.04 17.30
C GLU A 113 3.75 -4.62 15.92
N VAL A 114 3.22 -3.80 15.01
CA VAL A 114 3.03 -4.17 13.60
C VAL A 114 4.38 -4.39 12.93
N CYS A 115 5.30 -3.44 13.09
CA CYS A 115 6.64 -3.54 12.51
C CYS A 115 7.39 -4.77 13.01
N GLU A 116 7.34 -5.08 14.30
CA GLU A 116 7.97 -6.28 14.87
C GLU A 116 7.33 -7.57 14.35
N HIS A 117 6.01 -7.60 14.24
CA HIS A 117 5.32 -8.76 13.66
C HIS A 117 5.77 -9.02 12.23
N VAL A 118 5.79 -7.97 11.40
CA VAL A 118 6.25 -8.06 10.00
C VAL A 118 7.74 -8.42 9.93
N TYR A 119 8.58 -7.83 10.78
CA TYR A 119 10.00 -8.16 10.87
C TYR A 119 10.22 -9.66 11.12
N GLN A 120 9.48 -10.28 12.03
CA GLN A 120 9.61 -11.71 12.30
C GLN A 120 9.22 -12.56 11.09
N LEU A 121 8.16 -12.19 10.36
CA LEU A 121 7.76 -12.87 9.13
C LEU A 121 8.83 -12.75 8.05
N LEU A 122 9.33 -11.53 7.81
CA LEU A 122 10.37 -11.29 6.81
C LEU A 122 11.66 -12.06 7.10
N ARG A 123 12.05 -12.16 8.36
CA ARG A 123 13.23 -12.95 8.76
C ARG A 123 13.13 -14.42 8.36
N SER A 124 11.95 -15.00 8.39
CA SER A 124 11.72 -16.38 7.98
C SER A 124 11.67 -16.57 6.47
N GLU A 125 11.34 -15.50 5.73
CA GLU A 125 11.20 -15.50 4.27
C GLU A 125 12.47 -15.00 3.55
N ALA A 126 13.37 -14.32 4.28
CA ALA A 126 14.53 -13.64 3.69
C ALA A 126 15.50 -14.62 3.02
N PRO A 127 15.91 -14.37 1.77
CA PRO A 127 16.98 -15.11 1.12
C PRO A 127 18.31 -14.97 1.88
N SER A 128 19.19 -15.94 1.69
CA SER A 128 20.55 -15.88 2.22
C SER A 128 21.26 -14.63 1.66
N GLY A 129 21.82 -13.80 2.54
CA GLY A 129 22.52 -12.57 2.16
C GLY A 129 21.69 -11.29 2.24
N VAL A 130 20.40 -11.36 2.60
CA VAL A 130 19.61 -10.18 2.91
C VAL A 130 19.70 -9.88 4.40
N HIS A 131 20.08 -8.64 4.74
CA HIS A 131 20.14 -8.14 6.11
C HIS A 131 18.94 -7.23 6.38
N ILE A 132 18.14 -7.57 7.41
CA ILE A 132 16.97 -6.77 7.80
C ILE A 132 17.29 -6.01 9.08
N GLU A 133 17.22 -4.69 9.02
CA GLU A 133 17.51 -3.76 10.12
C GLU A 133 16.23 -3.08 10.62
N ARG A 134 16.26 -2.58 11.85
CA ARG A 134 15.17 -1.84 12.50
C ARG A 134 15.70 -0.49 12.98
N ASP A 135 14.98 0.57 12.64
CA ASP A 135 15.29 1.95 13.01
C ASP A 135 13.99 2.64 13.47
N TYR A 136 13.59 2.36 14.70
CA TYR A 136 12.32 2.82 15.24
C TYR A 136 12.50 4.07 16.11
N ASP A 137 11.63 5.05 15.86
CA ASP A 137 11.49 6.25 16.68
C ASP A 137 10.52 5.96 17.85
N PRO A 138 11.00 5.90 19.10
CA PRO A 138 10.15 5.59 20.25
C PRO A 138 9.13 6.68 20.56
N SER A 139 9.22 7.85 19.94
CA SER A 139 8.28 8.96 20.15
C SER A 139 6.97 8.80 19.37
N VAL A 140 6.83 7.81 18.48
CA VAL A 140 5.60 7.58 17.73
C VAL A 140 4.51 7.09 18.68
N PRO A 141 3.43 7.86 18.90
CA PRO A 141 2.37 7.46 19.80
C PRO A 141 1.46 6.39 19.17
N GLU A 142 0.61 5.80 19.99
CA GLU A 142 -0.45 4.91 19.50
C GLU A 142 -1.43 5.67 18.61
N GLY A 143 -1.88 5.02 17.54
CA GLY A 143 -2.93 5.50 16.65
C GLY A 143 -4.14 4.58 16.63
N ARG A 144 -5.23 4.99 15.98
CA ARG A 144 -6.43 4.16 15.81
C ARG A 144 -6.44 3.49 14.44
N PHE A 145 -6.06 2.22 14.40
CA PHE A 145 -5.90 1.46 13.15
C PHE A 145 -6.48 0.05 13.27
N ASP A 146 -6.82 -0.54 12.12
CA ASP A 146 -7.06 -1.98 12.02
C ASP A 146 -5.72 -2.70 11.91
N ARG A 147 -5.38 -3.45 12.96
CA ARG A 147 -4.09 -4.13 13.07
C ARG A 147 -3.81 -5.05 11.87
N ASN A 148 -4.81 -5.79 11.41
CA ASN A 148 -4.62 -6.76 10.34
C ASN A 148 -4.40 -6.06 8.99
N GLU A 149 -5.14 -4.97 8.71
CA GLU A 149 -4.95 -4.19 7.50
C GLU A 149 -3.56 -3.53 7.45
N ILE A 150 -3.10 -2.96 8.56
CA ILE A 150 -1.76 -2.33 8.59
C ILE A 150 -0.64 -3.39 8.49
N ILE A 151 -0.77 -4.55 9.14
CA ILE A 151 0.18 -5.67 8.96
C ILE A 151 0.23 -6.09 7.49
N GLN A 152 -0.92 -6.30 6.85
CA GLN A 152 -0.99 -6.74 5.46
C GLN A 152 -0.41 -5.70 4.50
N ALA A 153 -0.71 -4.41 4.71
CA ALA A 153 -0.17 -3.32 3.91
C ALA A 153 1.36 -3.27 4.01
N LEU A 154 1.89 -3.28 5.24
CA LEU A 154 3.34 -3.25 5.47
C LEU A 154 4.02 -4.50 4.91
N LEU A 155 3.42 -5.68 5.06
CA LEU A 155 3.95 -6.93 4.55
C LEU A 155 4.00 -6.93 3.00
N ASN A 156 2.98 -6.39 2.33
CA ASN A 156 2.97 -6.27 0.87
C ASN A 156 4.12 -5.36 0.37
N VAL A 157 4.34 -4.23 1.02
CA VAL A 157 5.44 -3.32 0.69
C VAL A 157 6.79 -3.98 0.97
N ALA A 158 6.95 -4.58 2.15
CA ALA A 158 8.21 -5.18 2.58
C ALA A 158 8.59 -6.43 1.76
N ARG A 159 7.62 -7.27 1.38
CA ARG A 159 7.87 -8.39 0.46
C ARG A 159 8.29 -7.92 -0.93
N ASN A 160 7.74 -6.78 -1.39
CA ASN A 160 8.18 -6.20 -2.66
C ASN A 160 9.66 -5.78 -2.61
N ALA A 161 10.10 -5.16 -1.51
CA ALA A 161 11.49 -4.82 -1.25
C ALA A 161 12.36 -6.09 -1.13
N LEU A 162 11.93 -7.10 -0.34
CA LEU A 162 12.64 -8.36 -0.18
C LEU A 162 12.87 -9.08 -1.53
N GLN A 163 11.85 -9.07 -2.40
CA GLN A 163 11.98 -9.62 -3.76
C GLN A 163 12.94 -8.82 -4.65
N ALA A 164 13.07 -7.50 -4.45
CA ALA A 164 14.04 -6.69 -5.18
C ALA A 164 15.48 -7.03 -4.76
N LEU A 165 15.67 -7.55 -3.54
CA LEU A 165 16.93 -7.97 -2.95
C LEU A 165 17.26 -9.47 -3.16
N ALA A 166 16.70 -10.13 -4.17
CA ALA A 166 16.88 -11.58 -4.41
C ALA A 166 18.36 -12.01 -4.51
N GLY A 167 19.27 -11.10 -4.83
CA GLY A 167 20.74 -11.32 -4.88
C GLY A 167 21.48 -10.99 -3.59
N GLY A 168 20.78 -10.59 -2.51
CA GLY A 168 21.35 -10.06 -1.27
C GLY A 168 21.26 -8.53 -1.20
N GLY A 169 21.45 -7.99 -0.01
CA GLY A 169 21.36 -6.55 0.24
C GLY A 169 20.77 -6.22 1.61
N ARG A 170 20.34 -4.99 1.78
CA ARG A 170 19.83 -4.47 3.05
C ARG A 170 18.41 -3.96 2.92
N LEU A 171 17.57 -4.34 3.88
CA LEU A 171 16.21 -3.85 4.07
C LEU A 171 16.12 -3.21 5.45
N ILE A 172 15.61 -1.97 5.54
CA ILE A 172 15.42 -1.27 6.81
C ILE A 172 13.94 -1.02 7.01
N LEU A 173 13.41 -1.45 8.16
CA LEU A 173 12.11 -1.03 8.67
C LEU A 173 12.33 0.18 9.58
N ARG A 174 11.81 1.34 9.20
CA ARG A 174 11.98 2.59 9.94
C ARG A 174 10.65 3.18 10.33
N THR A 175 10.58 3.79 11.52
CA THR A 175 9.43 4.60 11.94
C THR A 175 9.87 6.01 12.28
N ARG A 176 9.03 7.00 11.97
CA ARG A 176 9.25 8.41 12.30
C ARG A 176 7.91 9.07 12.62
N THR A 177 7.97 10.15 13.36
CA THR A 177 6.83 11.03 13.61
C THR A 177 6.98 12.29 12.76
N LEU A 178 5.93 12.64 12.00
CA LEU A 178 5.88 13.85 11.21
C LEU A 178 4.86 14.80 11.80
N SER A 179 5.27 16.04 12.09
CA SER A 179 4.39 17.08 12.64
C SER A 179 3.90 18.01 11.54
N ASN A 180 2.64 18.43 11.61
CA ASN A 180 2.03 19.38 10.67
C ASN A 180 2.18 18.95 9.21
N HIS A 181 1.94 17.67 8.94
CA HIS A 181 2.12 17.06 7.63
C HIS A 181 0.79 16.99 6.86
N ASN A 182 0.85 17.23 5.54
CA ASN A 182 -0.32 17.11 4.68
C ASN A 182 -0.39 15.72 4.08
N ILE A 183 -1.58 15.12 4.10
CA ILE A 183 -1.91 13.92 3.34
C ILE A 183 -3.02 14.32 2.38
N GLY A 184 -2.70 14.40 1.09
CA GLY A 184 -3.60 15.01 0.12
C GLY A 184 -3.94 16.47 0.49
N PRO A 185 -5.23 16.88 0.45
CA PRO A 185 -5.66 18.21 0.83
C PRO A 185 -5.74 18.44 2.34
N GLU A 186 -5.70 17.38 3.16
CA GLU A 186 -5.90 17.46 4.60
C GLU A 186 -4.59 17.65 5.35
N ARG A 187 -4.59 18.56 6.32
CA ARG A 187 -3.44 18.81 7.19
C ARG A 187 -3.63 18.12 8.53
N HIS A 188 -2.71 17.24 8.87
CA HIS A 188 -2.68 16.49 10.12
C HIS A 188 -1.62 17.06 11.07
N LYS A 189 -1.96 17.22 12.36
CA LYS A 189 -1.01 17.69 13.38
C LYS A 189 0.13 16.68 13.56
N LEU A 190 -0.21 15.40 13.51
CA LEU A 190 0.74 14.34 13.74
C LEU A 190 0.45 13.16 12.79
N VAL A 191 1.49 12.61 12.19
CA VAL A 191 1.43 11.47 11.26
C VAL A 191 2.49 10.46 11.65
N ALA A 192 2.11 9.20 11.79
CA ALA A 192 3.06 8.10 11.86
C ALA A 192 3.56 7.79 10.45
N CYS A 193 4.87 7.78 10.27
CA CYS A 193 5.53 7.40 9.03
C CYS A 193 6.23 6.06 9.25
N ILE A 194 5.77 5.01 8.56
CA ILE A 194 6.41 3.70 8.55
C ILE A 194 7.10 3.56 7.20
N GLN A 195 8.41 3.36 7.21
CA GLN A 195 9.21 3.27 5.98
C GLN A 195 9.80 1.87 5.81
N VAL A 196 9.78 1.44 4.56
CA VAL A 196 10.53 0.27 4.09
C VAL A 196 11.56 0.79 3.10
N GLU A 197 12.83 0.68 3.46
CA GLU A 197 13.97 1.10 2.66
C GLU A 197 14.75 -0.12 2.19
N ASP A 198 15.10 -0.18 0.90
CA ASP A 198 15.95 -1.21 0.33
C ASP A 198 17.05 -0.61 -0.55
N ASP A 199 18.18 -1.30 -0.63
CA ASP A 199 19.32 -0.95 -1.47
C ASP A 199 19.32 -1.72 -2.81
N GLY A 200 18.15 -2.14 -3.26
CA GLY A 200 17.94 -2.86 -4.51
C GLY A 200 18.16 -2.01 -5.78
N PRO A 201 17.82 -2.56 -6.94
CA PRO A 201 18.06 -1.94 -8.24
C PRO A 201 17.24 -0.67 -8.49
N GLY A 202 16.23 -0.40 -7.66
CA GLY A 202 15.28 0.69 -7.86
C GLY A 202 14.05 0.28 -8.67
N VAL A 203 13.09 1.19 -8.74
CA VAL A 203 11.88 1.06 -9.56
C VAL A 203 12.14 1.65 -10.94
N PRO A 204 11.83 0.96 -12.04
CA PRO A 204 11.95 1.51 -13.39
C PRO A 204 11.14 2.80 -13.58
N ASP A 205 11.70 3.81 -14.25
CA ASP A 205 11.11 5.15 -14.41
C ASP A 205 9.73 5.12 -15.09
N ASP A 206 9.54 4.20 -16.03
CA ASP A 206 8.27 4.00 -16.76
C ASP A 206 7.13 3.52 -15.83
N LEU A 207 7.46 2.87 -14.71
CA LEU A 207 6.49 2.41 -13.73
C LEU A 207 6.17 3.44 -12.64
N HIS A 208 6.93 4.53 -12.48
CA HIS A 208 6.73 5.49 -11.40
C HIS A 208 5.30 6.06 -11.33
N LYS A 209 4.64 6.24 -12.48
CA LYS A 209 3.27 6.79 -12.55
C LYS A 209 2.18 5.75 -12.32
N THR A 210 2.49 4.49 -12.50
CA THR A 210 1.51 3.39 -12.52
C THR A 210 1.75 2.35 -11.43
N LEU A 211 2.78 2.51 -10.61
CA LEU A 211 3.24 1.53 -9.63
C LEU A 211 2.14 1.04 -8.66
N PHE A 212 1.20 1.92 -8.31
CA PHE A 212 0.06 1.60 -7.46
C PHE A 212 -1.19 1.16 -8.22
N PHE A 213 -1.13 1.00 -9.55
CA PHE A 213 -2.26 0.47 -10.30
C PHE A 213 -2.29 -1.05 -10.20
N PRO A 214 -3.50 -1.64 -10.09
CA PRO A 214 -3.63 -3.09 -10.10
C PRO A 214 -3.04 -3.71 -11.36
N LEU A 215 -2.45 -4.90 -11.21
CA LEU A 215 -1.85 -5.70 -12.28
C LEU A 215 -0.59 -5.08 -12.92
N VAL A 216 -0.06 -4.00 -12.37
CA VAL A 216 1.22 -3.41 -12.82
C VAL A 216 2.37 -4.08 -12.08
N THR A 217 3.28 -4.70 -12.85
CA THR A 217 4.46 -5.36 -12.31
C THR A 217 5.60 -5.38 -13.34
N ALA A 218 6.84 -5.19 -12.88
CA ALA A 218 8.03 -5.43 -13.67
C ALA A 218 8.51 -6.90 -13.59
N LYS A 219 7.86 -7.74 -12.77
CA LYS A 219 8.31 -9.10 -12.45
C LYS A 219 7.50 -10.14 -13.23
N PRO A 220 8.13 -11.14 -13.85
CA PRO A 220 7.41 -12.17 -14.63
C PRO A 220 6.38 -12.97 -13.81
N GLU A 221 6.68 -13.23 -12.55
CA GLU A 221 5.81 -14.00 -11.64
C GLU A 221 5.01 -13.11 -10.67
N GLY A 222 5.13 -11.78 -10.80
CA GLY A 222 4.44 -10.84 -9.94
C GLY A 222 2.97 -10.69 -10.33
N THR A 223 2.05 -10.72 -9.36
CA THR A 223 0.63 -10.46 -9.60
C THR A 223 0.32 -8.99 -9.87
N GLY A 224 1.23 -8.07 -9.53
CA GLY A 224 1.02 -6.62 -9.62
C GLY A 224 -0.07 -6.09 -8.69
N LEU A 225 -0.47 -6.84 -7.66
CA LEU A 225 -1.57 -6.49 -6.76
C LEU A 225 -1.10 -5.99 -5.40
N GLY A 226 0.10 -6.38 -4.97
CA GLY A 226 0.54 -6.11 -3.60
C GLY A 226 0.54 -4.63 -3.22
N LEU A 227 1.10 -3.77 -4.07
CA LEU A 227 1.19 -2.33 -3.79
C LEU A 227 -0.16 -1.61 -3.90
N SER A 228 -1.02 -2.00 -4.86
CA SER A 228 -2.36 -1.43 -4.98
C SER A 228 -3.24 -1.78 -3.77
N VAL A 229 -3.16 -3.02 -3.28
CA VAL A 229 -3.86 -3.47 -2.06
C VAL A 229 -3.30 -2.78 -0.82
N ALA A 230 -1.98 -2.62 -0.72
CA ALA A 230 -1.37 -1.89 0.39
C ALA A 230 -1.83 -0.43 0.43
N GLN A 231 -1.84 0.25 -0.72
CA GLN A 231 -2.34 1.62 -0.85
C GLN A 231 -3.81 1.72 -0.45
N ASP A 232 -4.64 0.74 -0.85
CA ASP A 232 -6.05 0.65 -0.45
C ASP A 232 -6.22 0.59 1.07
N MET A 233 -5.50 -0.33 1.71
CA MET A 233 -5.57 -0.51 3.16
C MET A 233 -5.14 0.75 3.91
N VAL A 234 -4.07 1.41 3.48
CA VAL A 234 -3.59 2.66 4.09
C VAL A 234 -4.59 3.80 3.88
N ALA A 235 -5.17 3.93 2.67
CA ALA A 235 -6.17 4.96 2.36
C ALA A 235 -7.46 4.81 3.20
N ARG A 236 -7.89 3.61 3.55
CA ARG A 236 -9.02 3.34 4.47
C ARG A 236 -8.78 3.87 5.88
N HIS A 237 -7.53 4.14 6.23
CA HIS A 237 -7.12 4.76 7.48
C HIS A 237 -6.84 6.27 7.33
N GLY A 238 -7.21 6.87 6.18
CA GLY A 238 -6.93 8.27 5.88
C GLY A 238 -5.47 8.55 5.53
N GLY A 239 -4.69 7.49 5.29
CA GLY A 239 -3.27 7.57 4.97
C GLY A 239 -2.98 7.48 3.48
N ILE A 240 -1.69 7.52 3.14
CA ILE A 240 -1.17 7.37 1.78
C ILE A 240 0.16 6.62 1.82
N ILE A 241 0.49 5.90 0.73
CA ILE A 241 1.83 5.37 0.51
C ILE A 241 2.51 6.21 -0.56
N GLU A 242 3.64 6.80 -0.20
CA GLU A 242 4.56 7.48 -1.12
C GLU A 242 5.79 6.62 -1.37
N PHE A 243 6.51 6.88 -2.45
CA PHE A 243 7.80 6.26 -2.68
C PHE A 243 8.80 7.22 -3.31
N GLU A 244 10.05 6.99 -3.01
CA GLU A 244 11.20 7.58 -3.66
C GLU A 244 12.12 6.46 -4.10
N SER A 245 12.56 6.48 -5.35
CA SER A 245 13.41 5.42 -5.87
C SER A 245 14.48 5.94 -6.80
N ARG A 246 15.67 5.38 -6.64
CA ARG A 246 16.83 5.52 -7.51
C ARG A 246 17.64 4.24 -7.42
N GLN A 247 18.57 4.06 -8.31
CA GLN A 247 19.47 2.90 -8.25
C GLN A 247 20.21 2.84 -6.89
N GLY A 248 20.11 1.71 -6.21
CA GLY A 248 20.70 1.47 -4.89
C GLY A 248 19.95 2.09 -3.72
N LEU A 249 18.75 2.62 -3.94
CA LEU A 249 17.88 3.11 -2.86
C LEU A 249 16.45 3.19 -3.31
N THR A 250 15.57 2.41 -2.67
CA THR A 250 14.11 2.58 -2.75
C THR A 250 13.55 2.74 -1.35
N VAL A 251 12.71 3.74 -1.16
CA VAL A 251 12.04 4.03 0.11
C VAL A 251 10.55 4.12 -0.15
N PHE A 252 9.77 3.22 0.43
CA PHE A 252 8.32 3.34 0.53
C PHE A 252 7.96 3.89 1.89
N SER A 253 7.13 4.93 1.94
CA SER A 253 6.69 5.60 3.16
C SER A 253 5.17 5.46 3.30
N MET A 254 4.71 4.71 4.30
CA MET A 254 3.30 4.63 4.69
C MET A 254 3.02 5.75 5.69
N LEU A 255 2.23 6.72 5.29
CA LEU A 255 1.84 7.87 6.11
C LEU A 255 0.45 7.61 6.70
N LEU A 256 0.35 7.55 8.02
CA LEU A 256 -0.87 7.24 8.74
C LEU A 256 -1.20 8.39 9.68
N PRO A 257 -2.35 9.08 9.52
CA PRO A 257 -2.72 10.17 10.41
C PRO A 257 -2.98 9.63 11.83
N LEU A 258 -2.37 10.29 12.81
CA LEU A 258 -2.62 10.02 14.22
C LEU A 258 -3.74 10.95 14.66
N GLU A 259 -4.96 10.41 14.79
CA GLU A 259 -6.08 11.14 15.35
C GLU A 259 -5.77 11.45 16.82
N GLU A 260 -6.00 12.71 17.25
CA GLU A 260 -5.95 13.04 18.69
C GLU A 260 -6.96 12.15 19.41
N SER A 261 -6.48 11.45 20.46
CA SER A 261 -7.39 10.80 21.41
C SER A 261 -8.25 11.90 22.03
N ALA A 262 -9.56 11.85 21.77
CA ALA A 262 -10.53 12.78 22.34
C ALA A 262 -10.63 12.56 23.85
#